data_c1a825b3424557fbc3c3767556e52fa9
#
_entry.id   c1a825b3424557fbc3c3767556e52fa9
#
_cell.length_a   1.000
_cell.length_b   1.000
_cell.length_c   1.000
_cell.angle_alpha   90.00
_cell.angle_beta   90.00
_cell.angle_gamma   90.00
#
_symmetry.space_group_name_H-M   'P 1'
#
loop_
_entity.id
_entity.type
_entity.pdbx_description
1 polymer ?
#
loop_
_entity_poly.entity_id
_entity_poly.type
_entity_poly.pdbx_seq_one_letter_code
_entity_poly.pdbx_strand_id
1 'polypeptide(L)'
;MNEYESLIRLRRPPSVTAWASIAGKKESEGPLGKCFDLTEADSHFGQMTWEQAESELQRRTLNLLLEHGGCEAADIAALFAGDLINQCSGSTYALRGFDVPYYGIYGACSTFAEGLQLGVMAVCGMDLPRAAVLTSSHFSIAERQFRFPLS
;
A
#
# COMPACT_ATOMS: atom_id res chain seq x y z
N MET A 1 4.95 -19.85 29.93
CA MET A 1 4.46 -18.91 28.92
C MET A 1 3.69 -19.71 27.90
N ASN A 2 2.40 -19.43 27.75
CA ASN A 2 1.59 -20.17 26.79
C ASN A 2 2.05 -19.82 25.38
N GLU A 3 2.38 -20.81 24.57
CA GLU A 3 2.90 -20.68 23.18
C GLU A 3 1.96 -19.91 22.24
N TYR A 4 0.77 -19.53 22.71
CA TYR A 4 -0.31 -18.93 21.95
C TYR A 4 -0.69 -17.49 22.41
N GLU A 5 0.04 -16.89 23.35
CA GLU A 5 -0.30 -15.55 23.85
C GLU A 5 -0.10 -14.43 22.81
N SER A 6 0.66 -14.68 21.75
CA SER A 6 0.88 -13.75 20.63
C SER A 6 -0.06 -13.96 19.43
N LEU A 7 -0.94 -14.95 19.48
CA LEU A 7 -1.86 -15.24 18.36
C LEU A 7 -3.23 -14.62 18.58
N ILE A 8 -3.64 -13.77 17.67
CA ILE A 8 -5.01 -13.25 17.62
C ILE A 8 -5.85 -14.19 16.75
N ARG A 9 -6.80 -14.90 17.36
CA ARG A 9 -7.75 -15.74 16.65
C ARG A 9 -9.06 -14.99 16.45
N LEU A 10 -9.42 -14.80 15.20
CA LEU A 10 -10.66 -14.15 14.82
C LEU A 10 -11.82 -15.17 14.84
N ARG A 11 -12.93 -14.81 15.46
CA ARG A 11 -14.15 -15.64 15.45
C ARG A 11 -14.78 -15.71 14.05
N ARG A 12 -14.72 -14.61 13.30
CA ARG A 12 -15.20 -14.47 11.93
C ARG A 12 -14.10 -13.76 11.14
N PRO A 13 -13.16 -14.50 10.55
CA PRO A 13 -12.10 -13.90 9.78
C PRO A 13 -12.66 -13.25 8.51
N PRO A 14 -12.22 -12.04 8.13
CA PRO A 14 -12.57 -11.46 6.85
C PRO A 14 -11.85 -12.20 5.72
N SER A 15 -12.34 -12.08 4.51
CA SER A 15 -11.71 -12.64 3.33
C SER A 15 -10.95 -11.56 2.57
N VAL A 16 -9.80 -11.91 2.00
CA VAL A 16 -9.17 -11.09 0.97
C VAL A 16 -9.95 -11.30 -0.33
N THR A 17 -10.55 -10.25 -0.85
CA THR A 17 -11.42 -10.30 -2.03
C THR A 17 -10.72 -9.88 -3.31
N ALA A 18 -9.67 -9.07 -3.20
CA ALA A 18 -8.85 -8.64 -4.32
C ALA A 18 -7.43 -8.29 -3.84
N TRP A 19 -6.50 -8.33 -4.75
CA TRP A 19 -5.12 -7.84 -4.58
C TRP A 19 -4.62 -7.26 -5.90
N ALA A 20 -3.61 -6.40 -5.80
CA ALA A 20 -2.92 -5.83 -6.95
C ALA A 20 -1.45 -5.55 -6.60
N SER A 21 -0.59 -5.71 -7.57
CA SER A 21 0.85 -5.49 -7.43
C SER A 21 1.41 -4.80 -8.67
N ILE A 22 2.12 -3.69 -8.45
CA ILE A 22 2.85 -2.99 -9.51
C ILE A 22 4.32 -2.93 -9.12
N ALA A 23 5.19 -3.23 -10.06
CA ALA A 23 6.63 -3.20 -9.85
C ALA A 23 7.35 -2.32 -10.88
N GLY A 24 8.49 -1.79 -10.44
CA GLY A 24 9.41 -1.07 -11.30
C GLY A 24 10.27 -1.99 -12.14
N LYS A 25 11.14 -1.38 -12.94
CA LYS A 25 12.02 -2.07 -13.89
C LYS A 25 12.88 -3.17 -13.25
N LYS A 26 13.53 -2.88 -12.12
CA LYS A 26 14.44 -3.84 -11.48
C LYS A 26 13.74 -5.10 -10.99
N GLU A 27 12.56 -4.94 -10.40
CA GLU A 27 11.75 -6.05 -9.92
C GLU A 27 11.20 -6.87 -11.10
N SER A 28 10.85 -6.20 -12.20
CA SER A 28 10.37 -6.88 -13.42
C SER A 28 11.43 -7.75 -14.09
N GLU A 29 12.70 -7.39 -13.98
CA GLU A 29 13.86 -8.16 -14.45
C GLU A 29 14.26 -9.29 -13.49
N GLY A 30 13.71 -9.29 -12.28
CA GLY A 30 13.99 -10.28 -11.25
C GLY A 30 13.23 -11.60 -11.44
N PRO A 31 13.52 -12.61 -10.60
CA PRO A 31 12.92 -13.94 -10.71
C PRO A 31 11.39 -13.94 -10.53
N LEU A 32 10.85 -12.96 -9.84
CA LEU A 32 9.41 -12.79 -9.58
C LEU A 32 8.75 -11.78 -10.53
N GLY A 33 9.46 -11.27 -11.55
CA GLY A 33 8.95 -10.25 -12.45
C GLY A 33 7.61 -10.58 -13.10
N LYS A 34 7.40 -11.86 -13.42
CA LYS A 34 6.15 -12.36 -14.04
C LYS A 34 4.99 -12.52 -13.05
N CYS A 35 5.24 -12.36 -11.74
CA CYS A 35 4.23 -12.49 -10.70
C CYS A 35 3.51 -11.17 -10.40
N PHE A 36 4.03 -10.05 -10.89
CA PHE A 36 3.38 -8.76 -10.72
C PHE A 36 2.28 -8.58 -11.77
N ASP A 37 1.18 -7.94 -11.36
CA ASP A 37 0.04 -7.69 -12.24
C ASP A 37 0.39 -6.65 -13.32
N LEU A 38 1.24 -5.67 -12.97
CA LEU A 38 1.74 -4.65 -13.88
C LEU A 38 3.20 -4.34 -13.57
N THR A 39 3.99 -4.08 -14.63
CA THR A 39 5.37 -3.63 -14.49
C THR A 39 5.58 -2.36 -15.31
N GLU A 40 6.37 -1.42 -14.76
CA GLU A 40 6.70 -0.17 -15.42
C GLU A 40 8.22 -0.07 -15.66
N ALA A 41 8.59 0.15 -16.92
CA ALA A 41 9.99 0.28 -17.31
C ALA A 41 10.55 1.67 -16.99
N ASP A 42 9.71 2.70 -16.97
CA ASP A 42 10.08 4.04 -16.55
C ASP A 42 10.03 4.16 -15.04
N SER A 43 11.21 4.32 -14.41
CA SER A 43 11.31 4.49 -12.96
C SER A 43 10.62 5.75 -12.45
N HIS A 44 10.35 6.72 -13.30
CA HIS A 44 9.59 7.93 -12.95
C HIS A 44 8.07 7.75 -13.06
N PHE A 45 7.61 6.63 -13.58
CA PHE A 45 6.17 6.40 -13.81
C PHE A 45 5.50 7.52 -14.63
N GLY A 46 6.25 8.14 -15.55
CA GLY A 46 5.81 9.28 -16.34
C GLY A 46 5.77 10.62 -15.60
N GLN A 47 6.33 10.70 -14.40
CA GLN A 47 6.33 11.89 -13.56
C GLN A 47 7.66 12.66 -13.62
N MET A 48 7.64 13.91 -13.17
CA MET A 48 8.84 14.77 -13.22
C MET A 48 9.76 14.55 -12.01
N THR A 49 9.24 14.17 -10.85
CA THR A 49 10.02 13.94 -9.64
C THR A 49 9.80 12.54 -9.08
N TRP A 50 10.74 12.08 -8.26
CA TRP A 50 10.64 10.76 -7.61
C TRP A 50 9.47 10.69 -6.63
N GLU A 51 9.17 11.77 -5.92
CA GLU A 51 8.06 11.86 -4.99
C GLU A 51 6.71 11.72 -5.72
N GLN A 52 6.61 12.35 -6.90
CA GLN A 52 5.44 12.17 -7.77
C GLN A 52 5.37 10.75 -8.35
N ALA A 53 6.52 10.14 -8.66
CA ALA A 53 6.58 8.75 -9.12
C ALA A 53 6.04 7.76 -8.06
N GLU A 54 6.43 7.94 -6.80
CA GLU A 54 5.88 7.15 -5.68
C GLU A 54 4.36 7.31 -5.56
N SER A 55 3.88 8.55 -5.60
CA SER A 55 2.45 8.83 -5.54
C SER A 55 1.69 8.21 -6.72
N GLU A 56 2.25 8.29 -7.92
CA GLU A 56 1.66 7.70 -9.12
C GLU A 56 1.64 6.17 -9.06
N LEU A 57 2.70 5.55 -8.56
CA LEU A 57 2.77 4.11 -8.32
C LEU A 57 1.62 3.66 -7.40
N GLN A 58 1.43 4.33 -6.26
CA GLN A 58 0.32 4.01 -5.36
C GLN A 58 -1.05 4.26 -6.00
N ARG A 59 -1.21 5.37 -6.70
CA ARG A 59 -2.46 5.71 -7.37
C ARG A 59 -2.85 4.64 -8.40
N ARG A 60 -1.90 4.20 -9.21
CA ARG A 60 -2.13 3.11 -10.19
C ARG A 60 -2.44 1.79 -9.50
N THR A 61 -1.75 1.48 -8.40
CA THR A 61 -1.99 0.24 -7.65
C THR A 61 -3.40 0.22 -7.06
N LEU A 62 -3.87 1.35 -6.50
CA LEU A 62 -5.25 1.42 -6.00
C LEU A 62 -6.27 1.26 -7.12
N ASN A 63 -6.09 1.92 -8.26
CA ASN A 63 -6.99 1.76 -9.40
C ASN A 63 -7.06 0.29 -9.87
N LEU A 64 -5.90 -0.36 -9.98
CA LEU A 64 -5.83 -1.77 -10.36
C LEU A 64 -6.51 -2.69 -9.33
N LEU A 65 -6.35 -2.39 -8.04
CA LEU A 65 -7.03 -3.10 -6.96
C LEU A 65 -8.56 -2.98 -7.06
N LEU A 66 -9.06 -1.77 -7.32
CA LEU A 66 -10.50 -1.53 -7.49
C LEU A 66 -11.05 -2.27 -8.73
N GLU A 67 -10.30 -2.25 -9.83
CA GLU A 67 -10.63 -3.01 -11.05
C GLU A 67 -10.72 -4.52 -10.75
N HIS A 68 -9.69 -5.09 -10.11
CA HIS A 68 -9.66 -6.52 -9.73
C HIS A 68 -10.78 -6.88 -8.75
N GLY A 69 -11.12 -5.96 -7.85
CA GLY A 69 -12.20 -6.13 -6.88
C GLY A 69 -13.61 -5.91 -7.46
N GLY A 70 -13.72 -5.42 -8.69
CA GLY A 70 -15.01 -5.05 -9.29
C GLY A 70 -15.78 -4.05 -8.44
N CYS A 71 -15.08 -3.05 -7.88
CA CYS A 71 -15.66 -2.08 -6.95
C CYS A 71 -15.10 -0.67 -7.21
N GLU A 72 -15.80 0.32 -6.68
CA GLU A 72 -15.40 1.72 -6.73
C GLU A 72 -14.76 2.18 -5.41
N ALA A 73 -14.08 3.32 -5.43
CA ALA A 73 -13.47 3.88 -4.23
C ALA A 73 -14.50 4.13 -3.11
N ALA A 74 -15.70 4.56 -3.46
CA ALA A 74 -16.81 4.77 -2.53
C ALA A 74 -17.27 3.50 -1.79
N ASP A 75 -16.95 2.31 -2.32
CA ASP A 75 -17.25 1.04 -1.66
C ASP A 75 -16.25 0.69 -0.55
N ILE A 76 -15.15 1.43 -0.46
CA ILE A 76 -14.09 1.23 0.56
C ILE A 76 -14.42 2.09 1.78
N ALA A 77 -14.80 1.46 2.87
CA ALA A 77 -15.16 2.17 4.09
C ALA A 77 -13.95 2.67 4.90
N ALA A 78 -12.76 2.09 4.69
CA ALA A 78 -11.50 2.55 5.27
C ALA A 78 -10.32 2.10 4.40
N LEU A 79 -9.38 3.00 4.15
CA LEU A 79 -8.13 2.73 3.45
C LEU A 79 -6.94 3.03 4.38
N PHE A 80 -6.15 2.01 4.67
CA PHE A 80 -4.91 2.11 5.43
C PHE A 80 -3.75 2.11 4.45
N ALA A 81 -3.01 3.22 4.37
CA ALA A 81 -1.92 3.30 3.43
C ALA A 81 -0.68 3.99 4.01
N GLY A 82 0.47 3.60 3.48
CA GLY A 82 1.75 4.17 3.88
C GLY A 82 2.84 3.97 2.85
N ASP A 83 3.87 4.78 3.00
CA ASP A 83 5.08 4.76 2.19
C ASP A 83 6.30 5.02 3.08
N LEU A 84 7.49 5.13 2.50
CA LEU A 84 8.73 5.42 3.22
C LEU A 84 9.11 6.90 3.23
N ILE A 85 8.28 7.77 2.69
CA ILE A 85 8.52 9.22 2.71
C ILE A 85 7.99 9.79 4.02
N ASN A 86 8.65 10.84 4.53
CA ASN A 86 8.23 11.52 5.74
C ASN A 86 6.74 11.89 5.71
N GLN A 87 6.06 11.58 6.81
CA GLN A 87 4.65 11.94 7.02
C GLN A 87 3.69 11.29 6.01
N CYS A 88 4.04 10.14 5.43
CA CYS A 88 3.24 9.46 4.41
C CYS A 88 2.87 10.40 3.24
N SER A 89 3.79 11.26 2.83
CA SER A 89 3.49 12.26 1.79
C SER A 89 3.21 11.60 0.44
N GLY A 90 3.90 10.52 0.08
CA GLY A 90 3.62 9.74 -1.12
C GLY A 90 2.17 9.26 -1.16
N SER A 91 1.73 8.61 -0.08
CA SER A 91 0.36 8.11 0.06
C SER A 91 -0.67 9.24 0.08
N THR A 92 -0.39 10.32 0.81
CA THR A 92 -1.31 11.46 0.91
C THR A 92 -1.59 12.09 -0.45
N TYR A 93 -0.56 12.29 -1.26
CA TYR A 93 -0.74 12.84 -2.61
C TYR A 93 -1.34 11.83 -3.58
N ALA A 94 -0.98 10.55 -3.46
CA ALA A 94 -1.54 9.47 -4.28
C ALA A 94 -3.06 9.38 -4.15
N LEU A 95 -3.56 9.53 -2.92
CA LEU A 95 -4.96 9.27 -2.57
C LEU A 95 -5.86 10.50 -2.66
N ARG A 96 -5.30 11.67 -2.94
CA ARG A 96 -6.00 12.96 -2.97
C ARG A 96 -7.19 13.02 -3.96
N GLY A 97 -7.29 12.15 -4.90
CA GLY A 97 -8.39 12.12 -5.87
C GLY A 97 -9.47 11.09 -5.55
N PHE A 98 -9.29 10.31 -4.49
CA PHE A 98 -10.23 9.27 -4.10
C PHE A 98 -11.08 9.73 -2.93
N ASP A 99 -12.39 9.56 -3.06
CA ASP A 99 -13.34 9.84 -1.98
C ASP A 99 -13.45 8.62 -1.06
N VAL A 100 -12.43 8.43 -0.23
CA VAL A 100 -12.32 7.29 0.69
C VAL A 100 -11.72 7.74 2.03
N PRO A 101 -12.25 7.29 3.17
CA PRO A 101 -11.62 7.55 4.47
C PRO A 101 -10.21 6.95 4.52
N TYR A 102 -9.20 7.81 4.56
CA TYR A 102 -7.79 7.44 4.52
C TYR A 102 -7.12 7.58 5.88
N TYR A 103 -6.40 6.54 6.27
CA TYR A 103 -5.57 6.47 7.46
C TYR A 103 -4.11 6.25 7.06
N GLY A 104 -3.29 7.28 7.28
CA GLY A 104 -1.84 7.19 7.04
C GLY A 104 -1.15 6.37 8.12
N ILE A 105 -0.38 5.36 7.71
CA ILE A 105 0.40 4.52 8.62
C ILE A 105 1.88 4.57 8.23
N TYR A 106 2.75 4.55 9.24
CA TYR A 106 4.19 4.70 9.02
C TYR A 106 4.98 3.72 9.89
N GLY A 107 5.08 2.49 9.43
CA GLY A 107 5.80 1.40 10.09
C GLY A 107 7.04 0.93 9.33
N ALA A 108 7.53 1.71 8.35
CA ALA A 108 8.62 1.33 7.44
C ALA A 108 8.37 -0.07 6.85
N CYS A 109 9.25 -1.04 7.05
CA CYS A 109 9.10 -2.39 6.50
C CYS A 109 7.88 -3.16 7.05
N SER A 110 7.32 -2.74 8.18
CA SER A 110 6.12 -3.36 8.78
C SER A 110 4.81 -2.75 8.30
N THR A 111 4.82 -1.66 7.54
CA THR A 111 3.63 -0.90 7.13
C THR A 111 2.55 -1.79 6.50
N PHE A 112 2.94 -2.74 5.65
CA PHE A 112 1.95 -3.64 5.02
C PHE A 112 1.29 -4.58 6.04
N ALA A 113 2.07 -5.19 6.93
CA ALA A 113 1.54 -6.07 7.96
C ALA A 113 0.69 -5.31 8.99
N GLU A 114 1.11 -4.10 9.36
CA GLU A 114 0.35 -3.18 10.21
C GLU A 114 -0.99 -2.81 9.56
N GLY A 115 -0.97 -2.43 8.28
CA GLY A 115 -2.18 -2.11 7.52
C GLY A 115 -3.15 -3.29 7.45
N LEU A 116 -2.65 -4.50 7.22
CA LEU A 116 -3.49 -5.71 7.21
C LEU A 116 -4.13 -5.94 8.58
N GLN A 117 -3.40 -5.77 9.67
CA GLN A 117 -3.95 -5.90 11.02
C GLN A 117 -5.04 -4.85 11.29
N LEU A 118 -4.77 -3.60 10.94
CA LEU A 118 -5.75 -2.51 11.10
C LEU A 118 -6.99 -2.73 10.24
N GLY A 119 -6.83 -3.16 8.98
CA GLY A 119 -7.93 -3.51 8.08
C GLY A 119 -8.81 -4.63 8.64
N VAL A 120 -8.18 -5.68 9.15
CA VAL A 120 -8.89 -6.80 9.82
C VAL A 120 -9.63 -6.31 11.06
N MET A 121 -8.99 -5.49 11.90
CA MET A 121 -9.62 -4.93 13.10
C MET A 121 -10.80 -4.02 12.74
N ALA A 122 -10.68 -3.21 11.71
CA ALA A 122 -11.75 -2.34 11.23
C ALA A 122 -12.96 -3.14 10.74
N VAL A 123 -12.74 -4.16 9.92
CA VAL A 123 -13.83 -5.02 9.41
C VAL A 123 -14.46 -5.83 10.54
N CYS A 124 -13.67 -6.42 11.44
CA CYS A 124 -14.19 -7.29 12.49
C CYS A 124 -14.72 -6.53 13.73
N GLY A 125 -14.10 -5.40 14.05
CA GLY A 125 -14.39 -4.67 15.29
C GLY A 125 -15.34 -3.50 15.12
N MET A 126 -15.32 -2.88 13.93
CA MET A 126 -16.18 -1.73 13.60
C MET A 126 -17.30 -2.10 12.62
N ASP A 127 -17.41 -3.37 12.24
CA ASP A 127 -18.39 -3.90 11.30
C ASP A 127 -18.39 -3.17 9.94
N LEU A 128 -17.18 -2.77 9.49
CA LEU A 128 -17.04 -2.13 8.19
C LEU A 128 -17.21 -3.16 7.07
N PRO A 129 -17.94 -2.83 6.00
CA PRO A 129 -18.21 -3.79 4.92
C PRO A 129 -16.96 -4.15 4.13
N ARG A 130 -16.02 -3.20 3.96
CA ARG A 130 -14.80 -3.38 3.17
C ARG A 130 -13.72 -2.40 3.63
N ALA A 131 -12.50 -2.91 3.78
CA ALA A 131 -11.31 -2.11 4.01
C ALA A 131 -10.25 -2.44 2.94
N ALA A 132 -9.44 -1.46 2.58
CA ALA A 132 -8.30 -1.64 1.71
C ALA A 132 -6.99 -1.33 2.44
N VAL A 133 -5.92 -1.97 2.01
CA VAL A 133 -4.55 -1.74 2.51
C VAL A 133 -3.64 -1.51 1.32
N LEU A 134 -2.83 -0.47 1.36
CA LEU A 134 -1.97 -0.06 0.26
C LEU A 134 -0.61 0.38 0.81
N THR A 135 0.45 -0.10 0.20
CA THR A 135 1.80 0.36 0.54
C THR A 135 2.66 0.47 -0.69
N SER A 136 3.63 1.34 -0.65
CA SER A 136 4.64 1.45 -1.69
C SER A 136 6.03 1.69 -1.12
N SER A 137 7.02 1.50 -1.96
CA SER A 137 8.41 1.84 -1.71
C SER A 137 9.12 2.09 -3.03
N HIS A 138 9.41 3.34 -3.32
CA HIS A 138 10.23 3.70 -4.46
C HIS A 138 11.69 3.81 -4.03
N PHE A 139 12.56 2.97 -4.59
CA PHE A 139 13.95 2.83 -4.14
C PHE A 139 14.75 4.15 -4.12
N SER A 140 14.58 5.00 -5.15
CA SER A 140 15.32 6.27 -5.25
C SER A 140 14.96 7.24 -4.15
N ILE A 141 13.72 7.26 -3.70
CA ILE A 141 13.25 8.15 -2.64
C ILE A 141 13.70 7.64 -1.29
N ALA A 142 13.50 6.36 -1.02
CA ALA A 142 13.92 5.73 0.21
C ALA A 142 15.44 5.90 0.41
N GLU A 143 16.25 5.65 -0.63
CA GLU A 143 17.69 5.87 -0.57
C GLU A 143 18.06 7.34 -0.27
N ARG A 144 17.45 8.29 -0.95
CA ARG A 144 17.71 9.72 -0.72
C ARG A 144 17.39 10.12 0.71
N GLN A 145 16.25 9.69 1.23
CA GLN A 145 15.83 10.03 2.58
C GLN A 145 16.77 9.46 3.65
N PHE A 146 17.30 8.25 3.44
CA PHE A 146 18.23 7.63 4.38
C PHE A 146 19.69 8.03 4.17
N ARG A 147 20.05 8.53 3.00
CA ARG A 147 21.43 9.04 2.73
C ARG A 147 21.64 10.49 3.10
N PHE A 148 20.59 11.26 3.28
CA PHE A 148 20.69 12.66 3.64
C PHE A 148 20.59 12.84 5.16
N PRO A 149 21.44 13.61 5.83
CA PRO A 149 22.61 14.34 5.38
C PRO A 149 23.87 13.72 5.99
N LEU A 150 24.50 12.80 5.35
CA LEU A 150 25.78 12.25 5.78
C LEU A 150 26.97 13.02 5.16
N SER A 151 26.73 14.25 4.73
CA SER A 151 27.76 15.17 4.25
C SER A 151 28.05 16.27 5.26
#